data_eee4a7abb29c12e60e5a312bab4e6972
#
_entry.id   eee4a7abb29c12e60e5a312bab4e6972
#
_cell.length_a   1.000
_cell.length_b   1.000
_cell.length_c   1.000
_cell.angle_alpha   90.00
_cell.angle_beta   90.00
_cell.angle_gamma   90.00
#
_symmetry.space_group_name_H-M   'P 1'
#
loop_
_entity.id
_entity.type
_entity.pdbx_description
1 polymer ?
#
loop_
_entity_poly.entity_id
_entity_poly.type
_entity_poly.pdbx_seq_one_letter_code
_entity_poly.pdbx_strand_id
1 'polypeptide(L)'
;ESPLAVFVDYAHTDDALRRVLTLMRATVAARGKGRLWCVFGCGGDRDRTKRPKMGALAAELSDVAIITSDNPRRENPRTIIDEILAGVRPEWRSRVIIEEDRALAIARAV
;
A
#
# COMPACT_ATOMS: atom_id res chain seq x y z
N GLU A 1 5.82 24.38 7.97
CA GLU A 1 5.09 23.33 7.30
C GLU A 1 6.01 22.50 6.42
N SER A 2 5.92 21.18 6.55
CA SER A 2 6.80 20.29 5.83
C SER A 2 6.32 20.13 4.37
N PRO A 3 7.25 20.16 3.42
CA PRO A 3 6.88 19.85 2.05
C PRO A 3 6.46 18.39 1.91
N LEU A 4 5.49 18.16 1.05
CA LEU A 4 5.06 16.82 0.71
C LEU A 4 6.00 16.24 -0.34
N ALA A 5 6.51 15.04 -0.09
CA ALA A 5 7.30 14.31 -1.07
C ALA A 5 6.48 13.14 -1.59
N VAL A 6 6.35 13.05 -2.91
CA VAL A 6 5.57 11.99 -3.55
C VAL A 6 6.51 11.19 -4.45
N PHE A 7 6.47 9.87 -4.28
CA PHE A 7 7.24 8.95 -5.11
C PHE A 7 6.28 7.98 -5.79
N VAL A 8 6.49 7.78 -7.07
CA VAL A 8 5.72 6.81 -7.85
C VAL A 8 6.67 5.69 -8.27
N ASP A 9 6.31 4.46 -7.92
CA ASP A 9 7.15 3.30 -8.20
C ASP A 9 6.31 2.19 -8.80
N TYR A 10 6.91 1.42 -9.69
CA TYR A 10 6.24 0.31 -10.36
C TYR A 10 6.40 -1.01 -9.59
N ALA A 11 6.53 -0.94 -8.28
CA ALA A 11 6.63 -2.14 -7.46
C ALA A 11 5.33 -2.95 -7.56
N HIS A 12 5.43 -4.17 -8.05
CA HIS A 12 4.26 -5.02 -8.25
C HIS A 12 4.44 -6.41 -7.63
N THR A 13 5.48 -6.59 -6.83
CA THR A 13 5.74 -7.82 -6.08
C THR A 13 5.96 -7.46 -4.62
N ASP A 14 5.80 -8.45 -3.74
CA ASP A 14 6.05 -8.24 -2.31
C ASP A 14 7.50 -7.84 -2.06
N ASP A 15 8.46 -8.46 -2.77
CA ASP A 15 9.87 -8.12 -2.63
C ASP A 15 10.16 -6.67 -3.04
N ALA A 16 9.63 -6.24 -4.18
CA ALA A 16 9.83 -4.86 -4.65
C ALA A 16 9.19 -3.87 -3.69
N LEU A 17 8.00 -4.17 -3.19
CA LEU A 17 7.32 -3.31 -2.23
C LEU A 17 8.11 -3.21 -0.93
N ARG A 18 8.66 -4.33 -0.44
CA ARG A 18 9.51 -4.34 0.74
C ARG A 18 10.70 -3.41 0.60
N ARG A 19 11.38 -3.47 -0.55
CA ARG A 19 12.56 -2.64 -0.80
C ARG A 19 12.23 -1.17 -0.80
N VAL A 20 11.16 -0.78 -1.50
CA VAL A 20 10.74 0.62 -1.59
C VAL A 20 10.34 1.15 -0.22
N LEU A 21 9.50 0.41 0.50
CA LEU A 21 9.02 0.87 1.80
C LEU A 21 10.13 0.93 2.83
N THR A 22 11.08 -0.02 2.80
CA THR A 22 12.23 0.01 3.70
C THR A 22 13.07 1.25 3.45
N LEU A 23 13.32 1.57 2.18
CA LEU A 23 14.07 2.77 1.83
C LEU A 23 13.34 4.04 2.26
N MET A 24 12.03 4.10 2.00
CA MET A 24 11.25 5.28 2.37
C MET A 24 11.14 5.44 3.88
N ARG A 25 11.03 4.33 4.62
CA ARG A 25 11.00 4.39 6.08
C ARG A 25 12.31 4.95 6.63
N ALA A 26 13.45 4.54 6.07
CA ALA A 26 14.74 5.08 6.46
C ALA A 26 14.85 6.57 6.15
N THR A 27 14.29 6.99 5.02
CA THR A 27 14.28 8.40 4.63
C THR A 27 13.47 9.24 5.60
N VAL A 28 12.30 8.77 6.00
CA VAL A 28 11.47 9.47 6.98
C VAL A 28 12.17 9.55 8.33
N ALA A 29 12.79 8.45 8.76
CA ALA A 29 13.53 8.42 10.02
C ALA A 29 14.70 9.40 10.01
N ALA A 30 15.41 9.51 8.89
CA ALA A 30 16.54 10.44 8.76
C ALA A 30 16.11 11.89 8.87
N ARG A 31 14.88 12.21 8.48
CA ARG A 31 14.33 13.56 8.59
C ARG A 31 13.90 13.90 10.02
N GLY A 32 13.73 12.88 10.86
CA GLY A 32 13.36 13.05 12.26
C GLY A 32 11.90 13.37 12.48
N LYS A 33 11.11 13.51 11.44
CA LYS A 33 9.67 13.80 11.52
C LYS A 33 8.99 13.40 10.23
N GLY A 34 7.68 13.38 10.27
CA GLY A 34 6.87 13.04 9.11
C GLY A 34 6.32 11.63 9.20
N ARG A 35 5.47 11.30 8.26
CA ARG A 35 4.79 10.01 8.21
C ARG A 35 4.91 9.43 6.82
N LEU A 36 4.95 8.11 6.74
CA LEU A 36 5.01 7.39 5.48
C LEU A 36 3.62 6.86 5.14
N TRP A 37 3.09 7.29 4.01
CA TRP A 37 1.82 6.81 3.47
C TRP A 37 2.10 6.00 2.22
N CYS A 38 1.50 4.83 2.14
CA CYS A 38 1.63 3.93 1.00
C CYS A 38 0.26 3.74 0.35
N VAL A 39 0.18 3.98 -0.96
CA VAL A 39 -1.05 3.73 -1.73
C VAL A 39 -0.70 2.67 -2.76
N PHE A 40 -1.43 1.56 -2.74
CA PHE A 40 -1.15 0.48 -3.68
C PHE A 40 -2.37 -0.39 -3.90
N GLY A 41 -2.30 -1.18 -4.97
CA GLY A 41 -3.25 -2.23 -5.26
C GLY A 41 -2.55 -3.37 -6.00
N CYS A 42 -3.25 -4.46 -6.19
CA CYS A 42 -2.74 -5.60 -6.94
C CYS A 42 -3.57 -5.80 -8.20
N GLY A 43 -2.91 -6.23 -9.28
CA GLY A 43 -3.59 -6.50 -10.53
C GLY A 43 -4.44 -7.76 -10.48
N GLY A 44 -5.51 -7.76 -11.28
CA GLY A 44 -6.31 -8.95 -11.49
C GLY A 44 -5.67 -9.91 -12.49
N ASP A 45 -6.12 -11.16 -12.49
CA ASP A 45 -5.61 -12.22 -13.37
C ASP A 45 -4.09 -12.36 -13.27
N ARG A 46 -3.57 -12.24 -12.05
CA ARG A 46 -2.14 -12.36 -11.73
C ARG A 46 -1.97 -13.26 -10.52
N ASP A 47 -0.71 -13.47 -10.13
CA ASP A 47 -0.39 -14.28 -8.96
C ASP A 47 -1.07 -13.72 -7.71
N ARG A 48 -2.00 -14.49 -7.14
CA ARG A 48 -2.77 -14.08 -5.98
C ARG A 48 -2.03 -14.28 -4.66
N THR A 49 -0.99 -15.10 -4.67
CA THR A 49 -0.26 -15.42 -3.42
C THR A 49 0.47 -14.22 -2.85
N LYS A 50 0.82 -13.25 -3.69
CA LYS A 50 1.50 -12.03 -3.24
C LYS A 50 0.58 -11.06 -2.53
N ARG A 51 -0.75 -11.15 -2.75
CA ARG A 51 -1.70 -10.16 -2.24
C ARG A 51 -1.64 -10.01 -0.72
N PRO A 52 -1.80 -11.09 0.07
CA PRO A 52 -1.71 -10.94 1.52
C PRO A 52 -0.31 -10.54 1.98
N LYS A 53 0.74 -10.97 1.28
CA LYS A 53 2.11 -10.56 1.63
C LYS A 53 2.31 -9.08 1.47
N MET A 54 1.78 -8.49 0.40
CA MET A 54 1.88 -7.04 0.17
C MET A 54 1.07 -6.27 1.21
N GLY A 55 -0.10 -6.77 1.56
CA GLY A 55 -0.91 -6.16 2.62
C GLY A 55 -0.17 -6.12 3.95
N ALA A 56 0.45 -7.24 4.32
CA ALA A 56 1.21 -7.32 5.56
C ALA A 56 2.37 -6.32 5.56
N LEU A 57 3.12 -6.25 4.46
CA LEU A 57 4.27 -5.35 4.37
C LEU A 57 3.87 -3.88 4.42
N ALA A 58 2.81 -3.52 3.70
CA ALA A 58 2.36 -2.13 3.68
C ALA A 58 1.91 -1.68 5.06
N ALA A 59 1.17 -2.53 5.77
CA ALA A 59 0.70 -2.19 7.11
C ALA A 59 1.86 -2.13 8.11
N GLU A 60 2.86 -2.97 7.96
CA GLU A 60 4.01 -3.01 8.88
C GLU A 60 4.92 -1.81 8.68
N LEU A 61 5.25 -1.49 7.42
CA LEU A 61 6.31 -0.54 7.11
C LEU A 61 5.80 0.89 6.88
N SER A 62 4.50 1.10 6.78
CA SER A 62 3.91 2.42 6.59
C SER A 62 3.17 2.87 7.83
N ASP A 63 3.07 4.18 8.02
CA ASP A 63 2.20 4.74 9.06
C ASP A 63 0.74 4.59 8.65
N VAL A 64 0.45 4.79 7.36
CA VAL A 64 -0.88 4.62 6.80
C VAL A 64 -0.73 3.89 5.46
N ALA A 65 -1.52 2.85 5.25
CA ALA A 65 -1.58 2.11 4.00
C ALA A 65 -2.98 2.24 3.42
N ILE A 66 -3.08 2.75 2.20
CA ILE A 66 -4.35 2.82 1.49
C ILE A 66 -4.35 1.72 0.42
N ILE A 67 -5.27 0.79 0.56
CA ILE A 67 -5.43 -0.30 -0.40
C ILE A 67 -6.50 0.11 -1.39
N THR A 68 -6.15 0.08 -2.66
CA THR A 68 -7.04 0.54 -3.72
C THR A 68 -7.04 -0.45 -4.90
N SER A 69 -7.80 -0.13 -5.93
CA SER A 69 -7.86 -0.94 -7.15
C SER A 69 -6.69 -0.60 -8.08
N ASP A 70 -6.17 -1.63 -8.74
CA ASP A 70 -5.13 -1.47 -9.74
C ASP A 70 -5.35 -2.49 -10.85
N ASN A 71 -6.03 -2.07 -11.92
CA ASN A 71 -6.27 -2.89 -13.09
C ASN A 71 -6.83 -4.29 -12.73
N PRO A 72 -8.08 -4.37 -12.24
CA PRO A 72 -8.64 -5.63 -11.77
C PRO A 72 -8.93 -6.65 -12.87
N ARG A 73 -8.91 -6.23 -14.13
CA ARG A 73 -9.20 -7.09 -15.29
C ARG A 73 -10.55 -7.78 -15.10
N ARG A 74 -10.58 -9.11 -15.11
CA ARG A 74 -11.84 -9.87 -14.99
C ARG A 74 -12.24 -10.17 -13.56
N GLU A 75 -11.40 -9.81 -12.60
CA GLU A 75 -11.71 -10.05 -11.18
C GLU A 75 -12.47 -8.87 -10.60
N ASN A 76 -13.27 -9.16 -9.58
CA ASN A 76 -13.94 -8.11 -8.82
C ASN A 76 -12.89 -7.35 -8.02
N PRO A 77 -12.79 -6.01 -8.15
CA PRO A 77 -11.79 -5.25 -7.41
C PRO A 77 -11.90 -5.45 -5.90
N ARG A 78 -13.10 -5.60 -5.37
CA ARG A 78 -13.28 -5.81 -3.94
C ARG A 78 -12.69 -7.14 -3.47
N THR A 79 -12.80 -8.18 -4.27
CA THR A 79 -12.21 -9.48 -3.94
C THR A 79 -10.69 -9.35 -3.83
N ILE A 80 -10.06 -8.62 -4.75
CA ILE A 80 -8.62 -8.40 -4.72
C ILE A 80 -8.25 -7.66 -3.43
N ILE A 81 -8.97 -6.60 -3.11
CA ILE A 81 -8.73 -5.81 -1.90
C ILE A 81 -8.88 -6.68 -0.65
N ASP A 82 -9.91 -7.52 -0.60
CA ASP A 82 -10.13 -8.42 0.53
C ASP A 82 -8.97 -9.39 0.71
N GLU A 83 -8.39 -9.90 -0.37
CA GLU A 83 -7.24 -10.79 -0.30
C GLU A 83 -5.98 -10.08 0.19
N ILE A 84 -5.79 -8.84 -0.20
CA ILE A 84 -4.69 -8.02 0.32
C ILE A 84 -4.88 -7.81 1.82
N LEU A 85 -6.10 -7.45 2.22
CA LEU A 85 -6.44 -7.17 3.60
C LEU A 85 -6.27 -8.40 4.49
N ALA A 86 -6.49 -9.60 3.95
CA ALA A 86 -6.35 -10.84 4.69
C ALA A 86 -4.95 -11.03 5.29
N GLY A 87 -3.93 -10.39 4.71
CA GLY A 87 -2.56 -10.48 5.21
C GLY A 87 -2.24 -9.46 6.30
N VAL A 88 -3.13 -8.51 6.56
CA VAL A 88 -2.89 -7.46 7.56
C VAL A 88 -3.17 -8.00 8.96
N ARG A 89 -2.19 -7.89 9.85
CA ARG A 89 -2.36 -8.34 11.23
C ARG A 89 -3.40 -7.48 11.94
N PRO A 90 -4.19 -8.09 12.85
CA PRO A 90 -5.25 -7.33 13.55
C PRO A 90 -4.74 -6.07 14.25
N GLU A 91 -3.54 -6.12 14.84
CA GLU A 91 -2.99 -4.98 15.57
C GLU A 91 -2.62 -3.81 14.64
N TRP A 92 -2.50 -4.06 13.33
CA TRP A 92 -2.17 -3.01 12.36
C TRP A 92 -3.35 -2.58 11.52
N ARG A 93 -4.53 -3.17 11.74
CA ARG A 93 -5.71 -2.90 10.91
C ARG A 93 -6.10 -1.42 10.93
N SER A 94 -5.87 -0.74 12.06
CA SER A 94 -6.19 0.69 12.18
C SER A 94 -5.32 1.58 11.29
N ARG A 95 -4.21 1.06 10.78
CA ARG A 95 -3.35 1.80 9.85
C ARG A 95 -3.85 1.73 8.41
N VAL A 96 -4.85 0.89 8.13
CA VAL A 96 -5.26 0.58 6.76
C VAL A 96 -6.55 1.30 6.42
N ILE A 97 -6.55 1.97 5.27
CA ILE A 97 -7.73 2.59 4.69
C ILE A 97 -8.02 1.85 3.38
N ILE A 98 -9.28 1.55 3.14
CA ILE A 98 -9.71 0.93 1.90
C ILE A 98 -10.41 1.98 1.06
N GLU A 99 -9.92 2.20 -0.15
CA GLU A 99 -10.54 3.11 -1.10
C GLU A 99 -10.44 2.48 -2.48
N GLU A 100 -11.55 1.95 -2.97
CA GLU A 100 -11.57 1.23 -4.24
C GLU A 100 -11.23 2.14 -5.43
N ASP A 101 -11.68 3.38 -5.39
CA ASP A 101 -11.40 4.35 -6.45
C ASP A 101 -9.97 4.86 -6.31
N ARG A 102 -9.12 4.54 -7.31
CA ARG A 102 -7.70 4.86 -7.24
C ARG A 102 -7.45 6.38 -7.18
N ALA A 103 -8.23 7.16 -7.93
CA ALA A 103 -8.06 8.62 -7.91
C ALA A 103 -8.37 9.19 -6.53
N LEU A 104 -9.43 8.69 -5.89
CA LEU A 104 -9.78 9.12 -4.54
C LEU A 104 -8.76 8.65 -3.53
N ALA A 105 -8.20 7.46 -3.71
CA ALA A 105 -7.17 6.94 -2.82
C ALA A 105 -5.95 7.85 -2.84
N ILE A 106 -5.50 8.26 -4.02
CA ILE A 106 -4.36 9.16 -4.17
C ILE A 106 -4.68 10.51 -3.56
N ALA A 107 -5.88 11.02 -3.79
CA ALA A 107 -6.29 12.31 -3.23
C ALA A 107 -6.29 12.30 -1.70
N ARG A 108 -6.68 11.17 -1.09
CA ARG A 108 -6.67 11.05 0.38
C ARG A 108 -5.25 11.03 0.94
N ALA A 109 -4.29 10.49 0.20
CA ALA A 109 -2.91 10.43 0.66
C ALA A 109 -2.22 11.79 0.56
N VAL A 110 -2.62 12.57 -0.41
CA VAL A 110 -2.06 13.90 -0.64
C VAL A 110 -2.86 14.97 0.09
#